data_b962f69a2843f78e7fb37abb537c672f
#
_entry.id   b962f69a2843f78e7fb37abb537c672f
#
_cell.length_a   1.000
_cell.length_b   1.000
_cell.length_c   1.000
_cell.angle_alpha   90.00
_cell.angle_beta   90.00
_cell.angle_gamma   90.00
#
_symmetry.space_group_name_H-M   'P 1'
#
loop_
_entity.id
_entity.type
_entity.pdbx_description
1 polymer ?
#
loop_
_entity_poly.entity_id
_entity_poly.type
_entity_poly.pdbx_seq_one_letter_code
_entity_poly.pdbx_strand_id
1 'polypeptide(L)'
;DDDDDDDEGIKREDGDEDDDEDYDDSIDDDRYRVLPITHEIELKHGKKSCTALALDPNGSRLISGGIDYEVKYWDFQGMDSSLESFRTITPCQSHSIKHLEYSSNGELLLVISGSCTAKLVDRDGHTKKETLKGDQYISDMKNTKGHVAMLNYGCWHPHQRTKFATCSNDGTCRIWDIEGTNFQSGLVKSRSSSGLRVQPSVCSYNQLGDLLAIGCDDGSIQMWDTRKSLVNTAHVLRQAHQSSYQISSLVFSYTNTLLATRSMDSSLKLWDLRMVRTRSSAKPTPLHCRSNLFNRYPQTDCSFSPNDQYLLTAVSCDERTNRNSNEEKGLINFYSVNDFELIHQIENEQSVSSIRVMWHPKLNQIISSSSNGVVRMFYDLDRSNRGALLCSYRKKRKRNEFFTMAKPTIITPHALPLFKQEKRKSHYVQMLKNRKDPIKSHRPDLPVVGPGSGGRIAVSGKTFASFIAKNIGVRAKIDDNEDPREALIKYSKEAEENPYWVTPAYKNTQPVPIFAETEPEKNDEDEANKKRKHIPI
;
A
#
# COMPACT_ATOMS: atom_id res chain seq x y z
N ASP A 1 -5.90 -58.10 42.67
CA ASP A 1 -5.46 -56.79 43.18
C ASP A 1 -6.04 -55.77 42.22
N ASP A 2 -7.09 -55.22 42.79
CA ASP A 2 -8.04 -54.29 42.14
C ASP A 2 -7.43 -52.92 42.04
N ASP A 3 -7.52 -52.27 40.87
CA ASP A 3 -7.38 -50.83 40.70
C ASP A 3 -8.56 -50.34 39.85
N ASP A 4 -9.54 -49.75 40.55
CA ASP A 4 -10.68 -49.06 40.03
C ASP A 4 -10.24 -47.70 39.47
N ASP A 5 -10.28 -47.52 38.15
CA ASP A 5 -10.17 -46.19 37.50
C ASP A 5 -11.57 -45.59 37.32
N ASP A 6 -11.90 -44.64 38.22
CA ASP A 6 -13.08 -43.80 38.11
C ASP A 6 -12.95 -42.80 36.95
N ASP A 7 -13.61 -43.12 35.83
CA ASP A 7 -13.74 -42.25 34.64
C ASP A 7 -14.94 -41.29 34.84
N GLU A 8 -14.70 -40.11 35.46
CA GLU A 8 -15.68 -39.05 35.56
C GLU A 8 -15.90 -38.40 34.16
N GLY A 9 -16.92 -38.88 33.48
CA GLY A 9 -17.43 -38.29 32.24
C GLY A 9 -17.96 -36.86 32.43
N ILE A 10 -17.22 -35.88 31.97
CA ILE A 10 -17.69 -34.47 31.84
C ILE A 10 -18.72 -34.41 30.72
N LYS A 11 -19.99 -34.33 31.06
CA LYS A 11 -21.08 -33.96 30.16
C LYS A 11 -20.89 -32.53 29.71
N ARG A 12 -20.63 -32.33 28.42
CA ARG A 12 -20.81 -31.04 27.76
C ARG A 12 -22.29 -30.84 27.52
N GLU A 13 -22.88 -29.88 28.19
CA GLU A 13 -24.17 -29.32 27.84
C GLU A 13 -23.94 -28.33 26.69
N ASP A 14 -24.32 -28.73 25.49
CA ASP A 14 -24.46 -27.86 24.35
C ASP A 14 -25.74 -27.02 24.56
N GLY A 15 -25.58 -25.86 25.16
CA GLY A 15 -26.60 -24.83 25.21
C GLY A 15 -26.36 -23.85 24.08
N ASP A 16 -27.01 -24.06 22.95
CA ASP A 16 -27.22 -23.04 21.93
C ASP A 16 -28.21 -22.00 22.49
N GLU A 17 -27.70 -21.02 23.21
CA GLU A 17 -28.41 -19.77 23.46
C GLU A 17 -28.04 -18.81 22.32
N ASP A 18 -28.93 -18.75 21.32
CA ASP A 18 -29.01 -17.65 20.37
C ASP A 18 -29.38 -16.37 21.16
N ASP A 19 -28.38 -15.73 21.79
CA ASP A 19 -28.52 -14.36 22.27
C ASP A 19 -28.57 -13.43 21.04
N ASP A 20 -29.79 -13.23 20.53
CA ASP A 20 -30.15 -12.05 19.74
C ASP A 20 -29.88 -10.83 20.63
N GLU A 21 -28.64 -10.33 20.63
CA GLU A 21 -28.29 -9.03 21.19
C GLU A 21 -29.06 -7.98 20.39
N ASP A 22 -30.26 -7.62 20.86
CA ASP A 22 -30.91 -6.36 20.53
C ASP A 22 -29.92 -5.24 20.91
N TYR A 23 -29.17 -4.77 19.94
CA TYR A 23 -28.30 -3.62 20.05
C TYR A 23 -29.13 -2.40 20.40
N ASP A 24 -29.14 -2.07 21.66
CA ASP A 24 -29.76 -0.88 22.20
C ASP A 24 -29.00 0.35 21.66
N ASP A 25 -29.52 0.96 20.59
CA ASP A 25 -28.96 2.15 19.92
C ASP A 25 -28.69 3.32 20.90
N SER A 26 -29.30 3.29 22.07
CA SER A 26 -29.14 4.32 23.11
C SER A 26 -27.82 4.24 23.87
N ILE A 27 -27.22 3.05 23.99
CA ILE A 27 -25.94 2.84 24.71
C ILE A 27 -24.77 3.31 23.87
N ASP A 28 -24.89 3.26 22.53
CA ASP A 28 -23.80 3.68 21.64
C ASP A 28 -23.58 5.20 21.61
N ASP A 29 -24.60 6.02 21.88
CA ASP A 29 -24.48 7.49 21.81
C ASP A 29 -23.65 8.05 23.00
N ASP A 30 -23.71 7.44 24.18
CA ASP A 30 -22.93 7.85 25.34
C ASP A 30 -21.42 7.51 25.23
N ARG A 31 -21.08 6.52 24.43
CA ARG A 31 -19.69 6.08 24.21
C ARG A 31 -18.81 7.18 23.60
N TYR A 32 -19.38 8.01 22.74
CA TYR A 32 -18.65 9.05 22.03
C TYR A 32 -18.74 10.44 22.66
N ARG A 33 -19.48 10.60 23.74
CA ARG A 33 -19.63 11.90 24.44
C ARG A 33 -18.33 12.32 25.16
N VAL A 34 -17.49 11.37 25.51
CA VAL A 34 -16.19 11.63 26.13
C VAL A 34 -15.07 11.21 25.20
N LEU A 35 -14.07 12.08 25.08
CA LEU A 35 -12.95 11.86 24.17
C LEU A 35 -12.10 10.65 24.65
N PRO A 36 -11.77 9.69 23.77
CA PRO A 36 -10.96 8.51 24.12
C PRO A 36 -9.47 8.84 24.10
N ILE A 37 -8.99 9.62 25.06
CA ILE A 37 -7.60 10.13 25.09
C ILE A 37 -6.87 9.80 26.39
N THR A 38 -7.37 8.83 27.19
CA THR A 38 -6.77 8.47 28.47
C THR A 38 -5.42 7.81 28.36
N HIS A 39 -5.18 7.07 27.28
CA HIS A 39 -3.95 6.34 27.01
C HIS A 39 -3.44 6.61 25.61
N GLU A 40 -2.12 6.47 25.44
CA GLU A 40 -1.43 6.72 24.18
C GLU A 40 -0.45 5.59 23.84
N ILE A 41 -0.37 5.26 22.56
CA ILE A 41 0.64 4.34 21.99
C ILE A 41 1.31 5.02 20.80
N GLU A 42 2.63 4.91 20.73
CA GLU A 42 3.44 5.44 19.63
C GLU A 42 3.93 4.33 18.70
N LEU A 43 3.60 4.44 17.43
CA LEU A 43 4.07 3.56 16.36
C LEU A 43 5.11 4.30 15.51
N LYS A 44 6.32 3.78 15.45
CA LYS A 44 7.42 4.42 14.71
C LYS A 44 7.42 4.01 13.25
N HIS A 45 6.89 4.90 12.38
CA HIS A 45 6.95 4.71 10.93
C HIS A 45 8.39 4.86 10.41
N GLY A 46 9.05 5.94 10.77
CA GLY A 46 10.39 6.22 10.27
C GLY A 46 10.97 7.49 10.88
N LYS A 47 11.92 8.09 10.17
CA LYS A 47 12.53 9.38 10.54
C LYS A 47 11.95 10.56 9.75
N LYS A 48 11.18 10.27 8.69
CA LYS A 48 10.55 11.29 7.85
C LYS A 48 9.07 11.38 8.14
N SER A 49 8.46 12.50 7.75
CA SER A 49 7.05 12.77 8.03
C SER A 49 6.12 11.71 7.42
N CYS A 50 5.18 11.28 8.26
CA CYS A 50 4.10 10.36 7.89
C CYS A 50 2.93 11.19 7.35
N THR A 51 2.70 11.14 6.04
CA THR A 51 1.73 11.98 5.32
C THR A 51 0.39 11.32 5.07
N ALA A 52 0.31 10.01 5.21
CA ALA A 52 -0.89 9.25 4.92
C ALA A 52 -1.13 8.16 5.98
N LEU A 53 -2.38 8.04 6.38
CA LEU A 53 -2.88 7.01 7.30
C LEU A 53 -4.12 6.36 6.71
N ALA A 54 -4.25 5.06 6.92
CA ALA A 54 -5.47 4.32 6.62
C ALA A 54 -5.69 3.23 7.66
N LEU A 55 -6.93 3.09 8.10
CA LEU A 55 -7.35 2.04 9.01
C LEU A 55 -8.38 1.15 8.32
N ASP A 56 -8.26 -0.15 8.53
CA ASP A 56 -9.24 -1.13 8.05
C ASP A 56 -10.63 -0.83 8.63
N PRO A 57 -11.72 -0.92 7.87
CA PRO A 57 -13.09 -0.71 8.36
C PRO A 57 -13.47 -1.54 9.59
N ASN A 58 -12.80 -2.67 9.80
CA ASN A 58 -12.96 -3.49 11.01
C ASN A 58 -11.95 -3.15 12.12
N GLY A 59 -11.04 -2.21 11.86
CA GLY A 59 -10.05 -1.79 12.84
C GLY A 59 -8.97 -2.82 13.16
N SER A 60 -8.76 -3.82 12.31
CA SER A 60 -7.77 -4.87 12.57
C SER A 60 -6.35 -4.47 12.17
N ARG A 61 -6.21 -3.66 11.13
CA ARG A 61 -4.92 -3.26 10.57
C ARG A 61 -4.85 -1.77 10.32
N LEU A 62 -3.77 -1.17 10.74
CA LEU A 62 -3.38 0.21 10.43
C LEU A 62 -2.32 0.20 9.35
N ILE A 63 -2.37 1.18 8.45
CA ILE A 63 -1.34 1.41 7.45
C ILE A 63 -0.89 2.87 7.54
N SER A 64 0.41 3.06 7.50
CA SER A 64 1.03 4.38 7.48
C SER A 64 1.91 4.54 6.24
N GLY A 65 1.89 5.71 5.65
CA GLY A 65 2.72 6.07 4.48
C GLY A 65 3.39 7.42 4.65
N GLY A 66 4.62 7.53 4.19
CA GLY A 66 5.44 8.71 4.43
C GLY A 66 6.08 9.29 3.18
N ILE A 67 6.86 10.36 3.41
CA ILE A 67 7.72 10.98 2.40
C ILE A 67 8.94 10.09 2.08
N ASP A 68 9.22 9.09 2.92
CA ASP A 68 10.27 8.08 2.74
C ASP A 68 9.94 7.05 1.66
N TYR A 69 8.80 7.17 0.99
CA TYR A 69 8.27 6.27 -0.05
C TYR A 69 7.81 4.91 0.49
N GLU A 70 7.93 4.69 1.80
CA GLU A 70 7.54 3.46 2.45
C GLU A 70 6.07 3.47 2.86
N VAL A 71 5.47 2.30 2.81
CA VAL A 71 4.16 2.01 3.38
C VAL A 71 4.33 0.87 4.37
N LYS A 72 4.00 1.12 5.64
CA LYS A 72 4.12 0.17 6.73
C LYS A 72 2.77 -0.34 7.18
N TYR A 73 2.74 -1.64 7.44
CA TYR A 73 1.56 -2.36 7.85
C TYR A 73 1.67 -2.78 9.31
N TRP A 74 0.64 -2.49 10.08
CA TRP A 74 0.53 -2.76 11.50
C TRP A 74 -0.70 -3.64 11.73
N ASP A 75 -0.52 -4.79 12.36
CA ASP A 75 -1.61 -5.70 12.70
C ASP A 75 -1.79 -5.73 14.21
N PHE A 76 -2.87 -5.15 14.70
CA PHE A 76 -3.13 -5.06 16.14
C PHE A 76 -3.31 -6.42 16.79
N GLN A 77 -3.81 -7.41 16.04
CA GLN A 77 -3.98 -8.75 16.56
C GLN A 77 -2.66 -9.52 16.63
N GLY A 78 -1.76 -9.28 15.70
CA GLY A 78 -0.45 -9.94 15.62
C GLY A 78 0.67 -9.22 16.36
N MET A 79 0.51 -7.93 16.62
CA MET A 79 1.51 -7.07 17.24
C MET A 79 1.67 -7.36 18.74
N ASP A 80 2.89 -7.30 19.21
CA ASP A 80 3.26 -7.39 20.61
C ASP A 80 3.71 -6.01 21.14
N SER A 81 4.17 -5.94 22.39
CA SER A 81 4.64 -4.70 23.02
C SER A 81 5.90 -4.10 22.37
N SER A 82 6.48 -4.72 21.35
CA SER A 82 7.57 -4.10 20.57
C SER A 82 7.07 -3.06 19.58
N LEU A 83 5.77 -3.04 19.27
CA LEU A 83 5.12 -2.09 18.39
C LEU A 83 5.83 -1.98 17.03
N GLU A 84 6.25 -3.11 16.47
CA GLU A 84 6.91 -3.16 15.16
C GLU A 84 5.91 -3.49 14.04
N SER A 85 6.11 -2.84 12.88
CA SER A 85 5.34 -3.18 11.68
C SER A 85 5.66 -4.60 11.20
N PHE A 86 4.66 -5.37 10.82
CA PHE A 86 4.89 -6.72 10.32
C PHE A 86 5.37 -6.74 8.86
N ARG A 87 5.12 -5.68 8.12
CA ARG A 87 5.53 -5.56 6.72
C ARG A 87 5.80 -4.11 6.34
N THR A 88 6.84 -3.92 5.53
CA THR A 88 7.17 -2.63 4.88
C THR A 88 7.25 -2.87 3.38
N ILE A 89 6.61 -2.03 2.59
CA ILE A 89 6.65 -2.07 1.14
C ILE A 89 6.95 -0.68 0.58
N THR A 90 7.53 -0.62 -0.61
CA THR A 90 7.76 0.61 -1.39
C THR A 90 6.98 0.52 -2.70
N PRO A 91 5.65 0.71 -2.68
CA PRO A 91 4.81 0.44 -3.83
C PRO A 91 5.09 1.37 -5.01
N CYS A 92 5.50 2.59 -4.75
CA CYS A 92 5.66 3.64 -5.76
C CYS A 92 7.12 4.09 -5.94
N GLN A 93 8.07 3.24 -5.59
CA GLN A 93 9.52 3.48 -5.72
C GLN A 93 9.94 4.84 -5.14
N SER A 94 10.24 5.83 -6.01
CA SER A 94 10.77 7.14 -5.63
C SER A 94 9.70 8.23 -5.45
N HIS A 95 8.41 7.89 -5.39
CA HIS A 95 7.34 8.86 -5.20
C HIS A 95 6.79 8.82 -3.77
N SER A 96 6.73 9.99 -3.12
CA SER A 96 6.15 10.12 -1.78
C SER A 96 4.67 9.73 -1.77
N ILE A 97 4.26 9.08 -0.70
CA ILE A 97 2.87 8.70 -0.49
C ILE A 97 2.09 9.93 -0.05
N LYS A 98 1.03 10.27 -0.76
CA LYS A 98 0.17 11.41 -0.46
C LYS A 98 -1.09 11.02 0.30
N HIS A 99 -1.71 9.91 -0.10
CA HIS A 99 -2.94 9.43 0.52
C HIS A 99 -3.03 7.91 0.48
N LEU A 100 -3.65 7.35 1.50
CA LEU A 100 -3.98 5.94 1.65
C LEU A 100 -5.43 5.82 2.08
N GLU A 101 -6.16 4.88 1.53
CA GLU A 101 -7.52 4.58 1.96
C GLU A 101 -7.88 3.13 1.67
N TYR A 102 -8.52 2.47 2.63
CA TYR A 102 -9.06 1.13 2.45
C TYR A 102 -10.39 1.16 1.72
N SER A 103 -10.67 0.11 0.96
CA SER A 103 -12.01 -0.15 0.43
C SER A 103 -13.01 -0.42 1.55
N SER A 104 -14.30 -0.22 1.29
CA SER A 104 -15.36 -0.41 2.29
C SER A 104 -15.42 -1.81 2.91
N ASN A 105 -14.90 -2.84 2.23
CA ASN A 105 -14.77 -4.21 2.74
C ASN A 105 -13.39 -4.54 3.36
N GLY A 106 -12.44 -3.61 3.31
CA GLY A 106 -11.09 -3.80 3.85
C GLY A 106 -10.17 -4.75 3.06
N GLU A 107 -10.58 -5.21 1.86
CA GLU A 107 -9.76 -6.13 1.06
C GLU A 107 -8.67 -5.43 0.26
N LEU A 108 -8.96 -4.22 -0.22
CA LEU A 108 -8.06 -3.46 -1.08
C LEU A 108 -7.68 -2.13 -0.42
N LEU A 109 -6.43 -1.78 -0.59
CA LEU A 109 -5.86 -0.49 -0.22
C LEU A 109 -5.61 0.32 -1.49
N LEU A 110 -6.13 1.53 -1.55
CA LEU A 110 -5.79 2.54 -2.54
C LEU A 110 -4.55 3.29 -2.10
N VAL A 111 -3.51 3.27 -2.91
CA VAL A 111 -2.25 3.98 -2.67
C VAL A 111 -2.11 5.10 -3.68
N ILE A 112 -2.14 6.33 -3.21
CA ILE A 112 -1.92 7.55 -3.99
C ILE A 112 -0.55 8.11 -3.66
N SER A 113 0.24 8.28 -4.70
CA SER A 113 1.58 8.86 -4.60
C SER A 113 1.74 10.06 -5.54
N GLY A 114 2.91 10.68 -5.55
CA GLY A 114 3.25 11.73 -6.51
C GLY A 114 3.38 11.27 -7.96
N SER A 115 3.06 10.00 -8.28
CA SER A 115 2.99 9.49 -9.65
C SER A 115 1.68 9.87 -10.35
N CYS A 116 1.57 9.57 -11.64
CA CYS A 116 0.33 9.73 -12.41
C CYS A 116 -0.58 8.50 -12.34
N THR A 117 -0.16 7.44 -11.66
CA THR A 117 -0.90 6.19 -11.51
C THR A 117 -1.15 5.89 -10.04
N ALA A 118 -2.37 5.45 -9.73
CA ALA A 118 -2.73 4.94 -8.43
C ALA A 118 -2.54 3.42 -8.40
N LYS A 119 -2.14 2.88 -7.26
CA LYS A 119 -1.96 1.44 -7.08
C LYS A 119 -2.99 0.88 -6.12
N LEU A 120 -3.52 -0.26 -6.48
CA LEU A 120 -4.40 -1.06 -5.64
C LEU A 120 -3.58 -2.21 -5.07
N VAL A 121 -3.48 -2.24 -3.78
CA VAL A 121 -2.68 -3.19 -3.03
C VAL A 121 -3.62 -4.03 -2.17
N ASP A 122 -3.31 -5.29 -2.04
CA ASP A 122 -4.05 -6.21 -1.18
C ASP A 122 -3.79 -5.93 0.30
N ARG A 123 -4.61 -6.45 1.15
CA ARG A 123 -4.49 -6.42 2.61
C ARG A 123 -3.11 -6.88 3.11
N ASP A 124 -2.46 -7.78 2.38
CA ASP A 124 -1.13 -8.30 2.71
C ASP A 124 0.03 -7.55 2.02
N GLY A 125 -0.25 -6.49 1.28
CA GLY A 125 0.77 -5.65 0.64
C GLY A 125 1.21 -6.12 -0.75
N HIS A 126 0.42 -6.95 -1.43
CA HIS A 126 0.68 -7.33 -2.82
C HIS A 126 -0.08 -6.40 -3.78
N THR A 127 0.61 -5.84 -4.75
CA THR A 127 -0.02 -5.00 -5.78
C THR A 127 -0.93 -5.86 -6.66
N LYS A 128 -2.23 -5.58 -6.67
CA LYS A 128 -3.24 -6.28 -7.48
C LYS A 128 -3.45 -5.61 -8.82
N LYS A 129 -3.59 -4.29 -8.83
CA LYS A 129 -3.90 -3.53 -10.03
C LYS A 129 -3.29 -2.13 -9.96
N GLU A 130 -3.05 -1.53 -11.11
CA GLU A 130 -2.58 -0.16 -11.24
C GLU A 130 -3.46 0.58 -12.23
N THR A 131 -3.76 1.86 -11.98
CA THR A 131 -4.54 2.67 -12.92
C THR A 131 -3.71 2.96 -14.18
N LEU A 132 -4.40 3.11 -15.30
CA LEU A 132 -3.75 3.38 -16.56
C LEU A 132 -3.12 4.78 -16.54
N LYS A 133 -1.92 4.88 -17.08
CA LYS A 133 -1.27 6.16 -17.35
C LYS A 133 -1.89 6.81 -18.58
N GLY A 134 -2.18 8.11 -18.49
CA GLY A 134 -2.67 8.89 -19.62
C GLY A 134 -1.55 9.25 -20.61
N ASP A 135 -1.95 9.52 -21.83
CA ASP A 135 -1.04 10.02 -22.86
C ASP A 135 -0.92 11.54 -22.76
N GLN A 136 0.29 12.03 -22.51
CA GLN A 136 0.58 13.46 -22.36
C GLN A 136 0.48 14.26 -23.66
N TYR A 137 0.49 13.60 -24.82
CA TYR A 137 0.37 14.26 -26.12
C TYR A 137 -1.08 14.54 -26.53
N ILE A 138 -2.05 13.96 -25.83
CA ILE A 138 -3.47 14.20 -26.08
C ILE A 138 -3.92 15.43 -25.27
N SER A 139 -4.32 16.49 -25.95
CA SER A 139 -4.76 17.75 -25.33
C SER A 139 -6.13 17.63 -24.63
N ASP A 140 -7.05 16.83 -25.17
CA ASP A 140 -8.35 16.61 -24.56
C ASP A 140 -8.30 15.45 -23.55
N MET A 141 -8.45 15.78 -22.27
CA MET A 141 -8.46 14.82 -21.15
C MET A 141 -9.58 13.76 -21.26
N LYS A 142 -10.60 13.98 -22.09
CA LYS A 142 -11.66 12.98 -22.31
C LYS A 142 -11.15 11.77 -23.09
N ASN A 143 -10.22 11.99 -24.00
CA ASN A 143 -9.71 10.97 -24.89
C ASN A 143 -8.52 10.19 -24.29
N THR A 144 -7.95 10.65 -23.16
CA THR A 144 -6.91 9.93 -22.45
C THR A 144 -7.52 8.86 -21.53
N LYS A 145 -6.91 7.68 -21.51
CA LYS A 145 -7.37 6.55 -20.68
C LYS A 145 -6.97 6.64 -19.21
N GLY A 146 -6.20 7.63 -18.81
CA GLY A 146 -5.71 7.80 -17.46
C GLY A 146 -5.22 9.21 -17.19
N HIS A 147 -4.77 9.46 -15.94
CA HIS A 147 -4.18 10.74 -15.56
C HIS A 147 -2.83 10.97 -16.22
N VAL A 148 -2.57 12.21 -16.57
CA VAL A 148 -1.33 12.65 -17.22
C VAL A 148 -0.36 13.27 -16.23
N ALA A 149 -0.87 13.98 -15.23
CA ALA A 149 -0.09 14.63 -14.19
C ALA A 149 -0.15 13.85 -12.86
N MET A 150 0.64 14.30 -11.88
CA MET A 150 0.70 13.69 -10.57
C MET A 150 -0.67 13.67 -9.88
N LEU A 151 -0.90 12.63 -9.12
CA LEU A 151 -2.08 12.48 -8.28
C LEU A 151 -1.93 13.28 -6.98
N ASN A 152 -3.04 13.82 -6.49
CA ASN A 152 -3.10 14.53 -5.23
C ASN A 152 -3.84 13.74 -4.16
N TYR A 153 -4.98 13.18 -4.49
CA TYR A 153 -5.87 12.51 -3.56
C TYR A 153 -6.68 11.40 -4.24
N GLY A 154 -7.27 10.53 -3.46
CA GLY A 154 -8.19 9.53 -3.95
C GLY A 154 -9.11 9.06 -2.83
N CYS A 155 -10.33 8.68 -3.19
CA CYS A 155 -11.33 8.19 -2.24
C CYS A 155 -12.12 7.03 -2.81
N TRP A 156 -12.48 6.09 -1.94
CA TRP A 156 -13.36 4.98 -2.28
C TRP A 156 -14.82 5.40 -2.25
N HIS A 157 -15.63 4.74 -3.06
CA HIS A 157 -17.08 4.85 -2.97
C HIS A 157 -17.56 4.08 -1.73
N PRO A 158 -18.40 4.66 -0.84
CA PRO A 158 -18.75 4.04 0.43
C PRO A 158 -19.48 2.69 0.28
N HIS A 159 -20.36 2.56 -0.71
CA HIS A 159 -21.15 1.34 -0.91
C HIS A 159 -20.66 0.44 -2.05
N GLN A 160 -20.07 1.02 -3.09
CA GLN A 160 -19.59 0.25 -4.25
C GLN A 160 -18.12 -0.12 -4.10
N ARG A 161 -17.86 -1.37 -3.73
CA ARG A 161 -16.52 -1.90 -3.43
C ARG A 161 -15.51 -1.78 -4.58
N THR A 162 -16.01 -1.71 -5.81
CA THR A 162 -15.18 -1.68 -7.01
C THR A 162 -14.86 -0.29 -7.51
N LYS A 163 -15.56 0.74 -6.99
CA LYS A 163 -15.42 2.11 -7.48
C LYS A 163 -14.63 3.00 -6.53
N PHE A 164 -13.74 3.77 -7.12
CA PHE A 164 -12.96 4.80 -6.43
C PHE A 164 -12.75 6.00 -7.35
N ALA A 165 -12.47 7.15 -6.76
CA ALA A 165 -12.15 8.37 -7.49
C ALA A 165 -10.71 8.80 -7.18
N THR A 166 -10.06 9.45 -8.15
CA THR A 166 -8.71 10.02 -7.99
C THR A 166 -8.67 11.44 -8.56
N CYS A 167 -7.98 12.34 -7.87
CA CYS A 167 -7.74 13.72 -8.28
C CYS A 167 -6.29 13.92 -8.72
N SER A 168 -6.10 14.70 -9.78
CA SER A 168 -4.78 14.95 -10.35
C SER A 168 -4.59 16.43 -10.73
N ASN A 169 -3.34 16.85 -10.80
CA ASN A 169 -2.94 18.18 -11.28
C ASN A 169 -3.26 18.43 -12.76
N ASP A 170 -3.76 17.40 -13.49
CA ASP A 170 -4.26 17.56 -14.86
C ASP A 170 -5.60 18.32 -14.94
N GLY A 171 -6.16 18.75 -13.81
CA GLY A 171 -7.44 19.46 -13.71
C GLY A 171 -8.64 18.50 -13.87
N THR A 172 -8.45 17.22 -13.63
CA THR A 172 -9.52 16.22 -13.69
C THR A 172 -9.60 15.38 -12.42
N CYS A 173 -10.83 14.94 -12.11
CA CYS A 173 -11.06 13.85 -11.21
C CYS A 173 -11.64 12.68 -12.02
N ARG A 174 -11.06 11.50 -11.87
CA ARG A 174 -11.48 10.29 -12.59
C ARG A 174 -12.09 9.28 -11.64
N ILE A 175 -13.18 8.70 -12.09
CA ILE A 175 -13.85 7.60 -11.39
C ILE A 175 -13.46 6.31 -12.09
N TRP A 176 -13.01 5.36 -11.31
CA TRP A 176 -12.52 4.07 -11.75
C TRP A 176 -13.45 2.96 -11.27
N ASP A 177 -13.55 1.91 -12.06
CA ASP A 177 -14.26 0.68 -11.71
C ASP A 177 -13.36 -0.53 -11.95
N ILE A 178 -13.04 -1.26 -10.90
CA ILE A 178 -12.08 -2.37 -10.94
C ILE A 178 -12.59 -3.52 -11.83
N GLU A 179 -13.88 -3.79 -11.80
CA GLU A 179 -14.51 -4.89 -12.53
C GLU A 179 -15.08 -4.47 -13.89
N GLY A 180 -15.16 -3.16 -14.14
CA GLY A 180 -15.69 -2.61 -15.39
C GLY A 180 -14.84 -3.00 -16.60
N THR A 181 -15.49 -3.17 -17.75
CA THR A 181 -14.83 -3.41 -19.05
C THR A 181 -13.87 -2.30 -19.42
N ASN A 182 -14.26 -1.06 -19.14
CA ASN A 182 -13.40 0.11 -19.18
C ASN A 182 -13.04 0.49 -17.74
N PHE A 183 -11.78 0.32 -17.37
CA PHE A 183 -11.32 0.61 -16.00
C PHE A 183 -11.68 2.03 -15.54
N GLN A 184 -11.70 3.01 -16.45
CA GLN A 184 -12.23 4.36 -16.19
C GLN A 184 -13.73 4.40 -16.51
N SER A 185 -14.57 4.64 -15.49
CA SER A 185 -16.03 4.73 -15.61
C SER A 185 -16.54 6.18 -15.77
N GLY A 186 -15.83 7.17 -15.21
CA GLY A 186 -16.25 8.56 -15.25
C GLY A 186 -15.09 9.55 -15.30
N LEU A 187 -15.39 10.74 -15.82
CA LEU A 187 -14.45 11.87 -15.88
C LEU A 187 -15.14 13.15 -15.47
N VAL A 188 -14.60 13.82 -14.48
CA VAL A 188 -14.98 15.14 -14.01
C VAL A 188 -13.90 16.14 -14.39
N LYS A 189 -14.28 17.28 -14.95
CA LYS A 189 -13.37 18.37 -15.29
C LYS A 189 -13.65 19.56 -14.36
N SER A 190 -12.73 19.87 -13.47
CA SER A 190 -12.84 21.04 -12.59
C SER A 190 -12.51 22.32 -13.35
N ARG A 191 -13.37 23.35 -13.18
CA ARG A 191 -13.22 24.63 -13.87
C ARG A 191 -13.47 25.82 -12.94
N SER A 192 -12.69 26.86 -13.12
CA SER A 192 -12.89 28.15 -12.46
C SER A 192 -14.15 28.86 -12.98
N SER A 193 -14.50 29.96 -12.36
CA SER A 193 -15.55 30.88 -12.85
C SER A 193 -15.28 31.42 -14.25
N SER A 194 -14.00 31.58 -14.60
CA SER A 194 -13.55 32.00 -15.95
C SER A 194 -13.49 30.88 -16.97
N GLY A 195 -13.88 29.63 -16.61
CA GLY A 195 -13.82 28.47 -17.49
C GLY A 195 -12.43 27.84 -17.64
N LEU A 196 -11.42 28.40 -17.00
CA LEU A 196 -10.05 27.84 -16.98
C LEU A 196 -10.01 26.55 -16.17
N ARG A 197 -9.06 25.67 -16.49
CA ARG A 197 -8.81 24.45 -15.72
C ARG A 197 -8.31 24.79 -14.33
N VAL A 198 -8.85 24.15 -13.31
CA VAL A 198 -8.40 24.27 -11.92
C VAL A 198 -7.95 22.91 -11.45
N GLN A 199 -6.91 22.88 -10.64
CA GLN A 199 -6.36 21.63 -10.13
C GLN A 199 -7.17 21.15 -8.92
N PRO A 200 -7.75 19.93 -8.97
CA PRO A 200 -8.37 19.32 -7.81
C PRO A 200 -7.30 18.85 -6.82
N SER A 201 -7.39 19.29 -5.59
CA SER A 201 -6.46 18.94 -4.52
C SER A 201 -6.97 17.75 -3.68
N VAL A 202 -8.28 17.71 -3.41
CA VAL A 202 -8.91 16.70 -2.55
C VAL A 202 -10.26 16.31 -3.13
N CYS A 203 -10.68 15.08 -2.90
CA CYS A 203 -12.02 14.61 -3.22
C CYS A 203 -12.57 13.73 -2.10
N SER A 204 -13.89 13.74 -1.94
CA SER A 204 -14.59 12.91 -0.97
C SER A 204 -15.99 12.59 -1.47
N TYR A 205 -16.43 11.36 -1.25
CA TYR A 205 -17.83 10.97 -1.40
C TYR A 205 -18.61 11.29 -0.13
N ASN A 206 -19.88 11.61 -0.28
CA ASN A 206 -20.79 11.62 0.86
C ASN A 206 -21.08 10.17 1.31
N GLN A 207 -21.62 9.98 2.51
CA GLN A 207 -21.88 8.64 3.05
C GLN A 207 -22.89 7.82 2.21
N LEU A 208 -23.78 8.49 1.47
CA LEU A 208 -24.72 7.83 0.56
C LEU A 208 -24.10 7.45 -0.81
N GLY A 209 -22.92 7.99 -1.14
CA GLY A 209 -22.29 7.76 -2.44
C GLY A 209 -22.89 8.58 -3.60
N ASP A 210 -23.89 9.40 -3.34
CA ASP A 210 -24.62 10.19 -4.35
C ASP A 210 -23.85 11.42 -4.84
N LEU A 211 -23.09 12.05 -3.95
CA LEU A 211 -22.35 13.27 -4.20
C LEU A 211 -20.86 13.03 -4.09
N LEU A 212 -20.15 13.50 -5.10
CA LEU A 212 -18.68 13.62 -5.09
C LEU A 212 -18.33 15.10 -4.94
N ALA A 213 -17.75 15.48 -3.83
CA ALA A 213 -17.23 16.82 -3.61
C ALA A 213 -15.72 16.87 -3.90
N ILE A 214 -15.29 17.93 -4.55
CA ILE A 214 -13.91 18.16 -4.96
C ILE A 214 -13.49 19.54 -4.48
N GLY A 215 -12.43 19.58 -3.67
CA GLY A 215 -11.76 20.80 -3.29
C GLY A 215 -10.68 21.15 -4.32
N CYS A 216 -10.62 22.40 -4.69
CA CYS A 216 -9.73 22.87 -5.74
C CYS A 216 -8.64 23.80 -5.18
N ASP A 217 -7.60 24.01 -5.98
CA ASP A 217 -6.46 24.89 -5.68
C ASP A 217 -6.82 26.39 -5.67
N ASP A 218 -7.94 26.76 -6.34
CA ASP A 218 -8.49 28.12 -6.32
C ASP A 218 -9.35 28.43 -5.08
N GLY A 219 -9.40 27.55 -4.10
CA GLY A 219 -10.23 27.67 -2.90
C GLY A 219 -11.72 27.44 -3.16
N SER A 220 -12.13 26.95 -4.33
CA SER A 220 -13.51 26.57 -4.64
C SER A 220 -13.79 25.10 -4.29
N ILE A 221 -15.04 24.84 -3.92
CA ILE A 221 -15.55 23.49 -3.72
C ILE A 221 -16.60 23.23 -4.79
N GLN A 222 -16.42 22.17 -5.53
CA GLN A 222 -17.31 21.76 -6.60
C GLN A 222 -17.88 20.37 -6.27
N MET A 223 -19.20 20.21 -6.47
CA MET A 223 -19.90 18.97 -6.15
C MET A 223 -20.62 18.43 -7.37
N TRP A 224 -20.51 17.12 -7.59
CA TRP A 224 -21.18 16.42 -8.67
C TRP A 224 -22.09 15.34 -8.12
N ASP A 225 -23.26 15.19 -8.76
CA ASP A 225 -24.15 14.08 -8.53
C ASP A 225 -23.69 12.89 -9.37
N THR A 226 -23.29 11.82 -8.70
CA THR A 226 -22.73 10.61 -9.35
C THR A 226 -23.76 9.82 -10.13
N ARG A 227 -25.07 10.06 -9.89
CA ARG A 227 -26.18 9.41 -10.59
C ARG A 227 -26.50 10.07 -11.92
N LYS A 228 -26.04 11.31 -12.10
CA LYS A 228 -26.25 12.10 -13.31
C LYS A 228 -25.01 12.12 -14.19
N SER A 229 -25.16 12.71 -15.37
CA SER A 229 -24.03 12.98 -16.23
C SER A 229 -23.01 13.91 -15.52
N LEU A 230 -21.74 13.49 -15.45
CA LEU A 230 -20.65 14.22 -14.82
C LEU A 230 -20.15 15.43 -15.61
N VAL A 231 -20.96 15.97 -16.50
CA VAL A 231 -20.63 17.16 -17.32
C VAL A 231 -20.87 18.45 -16.55
N ASN A 232 -22.01 18.53 -15.85
CA ASN A 232 -22.42 19.70 -15.11
C ASN A 232 -22.25 19.49 -13.62
N THR A 233 -21.74 20.51 -12.93
CA THR A 233 -21.67 20.54 -11.47
C THR A 233 -23.07 20.64 -10.87
N ALA A 234 -23.33 19.87 -9.81
CA ALA A 234 -24.59 19.96 -9.07
C ALA A 234 -24.60 21.23 -8.20
N HIS A 235 -23.52 21.47 -7.48
CA HIS A 235 -23.36 22.63 -6.60
C HIS A 235 -21.91 23.14 -6.67
N VAL A 236 -21.74 24.49 -6.57
CA VAL A 236 -20.44 25.13 -6.57
C VAL A 236 -20.38 26.16 -5.45
N LEU A 237 -19.44 26.01 -4.57
CA LEU A 237 -19.06 27.03 -3.58
C LEU A 237 -17.83 27.77 -4.08
N ARG A 238 -18.04 28.89 -4.74
CA ARG A 238 -16.95 29.74 -5.20
C ARG A 238 -16.43 30.58 -4.04
N GLN A 239 -15.12 30.74 -3.98
CA GLN A 239 -14.49 31.49 -2.88
C GLN A 239 -14.87 30.93 -1.48
N ALA A 240 -14.98 29.59 -1.38
CA ALA A 240 -15.17 28.93 -0.10
C ALA A 240 -13.97 29.22 0.84
N HIS A 241 -12.77 29.22 0.28
CA HIS A 241 -11.52 29.62 0.91
C HIS A 241 -10.84 30.72 0.09
N GLN A 242 -9.73 31.22 0.59
CA GLN A 242 -8.95 32.26 -0.08
C GLN A 242 -8.40 31.76 -1.42
N SER A 243 -8.56 32.53 -2.49
CA SER A 243 -8.34 32.05 -3.87
C SER A 243 -6.90 31.69 -4.24
N SER A 244 -5.94 31.85 -3.36
CA SER A 244 -4.53 31.48 -3.62
C SER A 244 -4.09 30.26 -2.84
N TYR A 245 -5.00 29.62 -2.10
CA TYR A 245 -4.67 28.52 -1.22
C TYR A 245 -5.51 27.30 -1.52
N GLN A 246 -4.82 26.17 -1.70
CA GLN A 246 -5.46 24.89 -1.95
C GLN A 246 -6.23 24.39 -0.72
N ILE A 247 -7.29 23.66 -0.98
CA ILE A 247 -8.03 22.94 0.06
C ILE A 247 -7.26 21.67 0.39
N SER A 248 -6.89 21.49 1.66
CA SER A 248 -6.10 20.35 2.13
C SER A 248 -6.95 19.14 2.52
N SER A 249 -8.14 19.38 3.05
CA SER A 249 -9.07 18.32 3.44
C SER A 249 -10.52 18.72 3.24
N LEU A 250 -11.35 17.72 2.94
CA LEU A 250 -12.77 17.85 2.71
C LEU A 250 -13.46 16.58 3.23
N VAL A 251 -14.30 16.71 4.25
CA VAL A 251 -14.94 15.58 4.91
C VAL A 251 -16.43 15.86 5.12
N PHE A 252 -17.27 14.89 4.75
CA PHE A 252 -18.69 14.92 5.05
C PHE A 252 -18.96 14.38 6.46
N SER A 253 -20.01 14.91 7.12
CA SER A 253 -20.52 14.33 8.35
C SER A 253 -21.17 12.97 8.10
N TYR A 254 -21.24 12.13 9.12
CA TYR A 254 -21.92 10.82 9.03
C TYR A 254 -23.42 10.98 8.71
N THR A 255 -24.03 12.06 9.21
CA THR A 255 -25.45 12.41 8.92
C THR A 255 -25.67 13.00 7.52
N ASN A 256 -24.62 13.27 6.74
CA ASN A 256 -24.67 13.93 5.42
C ASN A 256 -25.33 15.32 5.41
N THR A 257 -25.37 15.99 6.55
CA THR A 257 -25.93 17.35 6.67
C THR A 257 -24.86 18.43 6.59
N LEU A 258 -23.66 18.14 7.06
CA LEU A 258 -22.55 19.07 7.19
C LEU A 258 -21.36 18.66 6.33
N LEU A 259 -20.58 19.65 5.96
CA LEU A 259 -19.31 19.50 5.26
C LEU A 259 -18.24 20.30 6.00
N ALA A 260 -17.17 19.66 6.41
CA ALA A 260 -16.00 20.34 6.96
C ALA A 260 -14.93 20.48 5.88
N THR A 261 -14.28 21.65 5.83
CA THR A 261 -13.21 21.94 4.89
C THR A 261 -12.04 22.61 5.58
N ARG A 262 -10.85 22.11 5.31
CA ARG A 262 -9.58 22.64 5.77
C ARG A 262 -8.80 23.16 4.56
N SER A 263 -8.10 24.29 4.71
CA SER A 263 -7.31 24.87 3.63
C SER A 263 -5.93 25.35 4.14
N MET A 264 -5.03 25.54 3.19
CA MET A 264 -3.71 26.14 3.44
C MET A 264 -3.78 27.63 3.80
N ASP A 265 -4.99 28.25 3.73
CA ASP A 265 -5.25 29.60 4.24
C ASP A 265 -5.34 29.70 5.78
N SER A 266 -4.94 28.62 6.47
CA SER A 266 -4.99 28.50 7.94
C SER A 266 -6.40 28.58 8.53
N SER A 267 -7.44 28.29 7.73
CA SER A 267 -8.83 28.28 8.18
C SER A 267 -9.46 26.89 8.13
N LEU A 268 -10.36 26.65 9.08
CA LEU A 268 -11.28 25.52 9.14
C LEU A 268 -12.69 26.05 9.03
N LYS A 269 -13.47 25.54 8.08
CA LYS A 269 -14.84 26.00 7.84
C LYS A 269 -15.82 24.85 7.85
N LEU A 270 -16.98 25.11 8.41
CA LEU A 270 -18.10 24.19 8.46
C LEU A 270 -19.24 24.73 7.60
N TRP A 271 -19.82 23.88 6.77
CA TRP A 271 -20.87 24.24 5.81
C TRP A 271 -22.09 23.37 6.04
N ASP A 272 -23.28 23.97 6.00
CA ASP A 272 -24.54 23.24 5.94
C ASP A 272 -24.91 22.95 4.47
N LEU A 273 -24.97 21.68 4.11
CA LEU A 273 -25.28 21.23 2.75
C LEU A 273 -26.71 21.58 2.31
N ARG A 274 -27.63 21.73 3.24
CA ARG A 274 -28.99 22.15 2.95
C ARG A 274 -29.04 23.58 2.42
N MET A 275 -28.25 24.46 3.04
CA MET A 275 -28.14 25.86 2.62
C MET A 275 -27.41 26.01 1.28
N VAL A 276 -26.42 25.17 1.03
CA VAL A 276 -25.67 25.13 -0.24
C VAL A 276 -26.58 24.77 -1.41
N ARG A 277 -27.50 23.82 -1.21
CA ARG A 277 -28.45 23.40 -2.24
C ARG A 277 -29.47 24.47 -2.62
N THR A 278 -29.82 25.36 -1.70
CA THR A 278 -30.88 26.37 -1.90
C THR A 278 -30.39 27.69 -2.45
N ARG A 279 -29.12 28.04 -2.28
CA ARG A 279 -28.55 29.35 -2.62
C ARG A 279 -27.48 29.30 -3.70
N SER A 280 -27.85 29.09 -4.96
CA SER A 280 -26.89 28.95 -6.06
C SER A 280 -26.22 30.28 -6.50
N SER A 281 -26.70 31.45 -6.09
CA SER A 281 -26.22 32.78 -6.57
C SER A 281 -25.67 33.73 -5.50
N ALA A 282 -25.75 33.38 -4.21
CA ALA A 282 -25.19 34.21 -3.13
C ALA A 282 -23.76 33.79 -2.79
N LYS A 283 -22.96 34.69 -2.23
CA LYS A 283 -21.65 34.32 -1.66
C LYS A 283 -21.85 33.21 -0.62
N PRO A 284 -21.09 32.15 -0.68
CA PRO A 284 -21.23 31.07 0.29
C PRO A 284 -20.81 31.58 1.67
N THR A 285 -21.73 31.52 2.63
CA THR A 285 -21.42 31.84 4.04
C THR A 285 -21.25 30.51 4.77
N PRO A 286 -20.09 30.25 5.39
CA PRO A 286 -19.93 29.09 6.25
C PRO A 286 -20.83 29.20 7.47
N LEU A 287 -21.27 28.08 8.01
CA LEU A 287 -21.98 28.03 9.28
C LEU A 287 -21.06 28.52 10.40
N HIS A 288 -19.85 27.96 10.45
CA HIS A 288 -18.79 28.37 11.37
C HIS A 288 -17.46 28.47 10.64
N CYS A 289 -16.57 29.32 11.17
CA CYS A 289 -15.23 29.52 10.66
C CYS A 289 -14.24 29.71 11.81
N ARG A 290 -13.13 28.99 11.78
CA ARG A 290 -11.97 29.23 12.65
C ARG A 290 -10.77 29.57 11.77
N SER A 291 -10.10 30.66 12.10
CA SER A 291 -8.84 31.11 11.51
C SER A 291 -7.69 30.83 12.48
N ASN A 292 -6.47 31.14 12.04
CA ASN A 292 -5.23 30.98 12.83
C ASN A 292 -4.87 29.51 13.15
N LEU A 293 -5.27 28.60 12.30
CA LEU A 293 -4.87 27.21 12.38
C LEU A 293 -3.75 27.01 11.35
N PHE A 294 -2.51 27.19 11.74
CA PHE A 294 -1.38 27.10 10.82
C PHE A 294 -1.31 25.73 10.14
N ASN A 295 -1.04 25.75 8.85
CA ASN A 295 -1.00 24.57 8.00
C ASN A 295 0.25 24.59 7.11
N ARG A 296 1.20 23.71 7.37
CA ARG A 296 2.45 23.57 6.60
C ARG A 296 2.34 22.50 5.52
N TYR A 297 1.58 21.47 5.79
CA TYR A 297 1.48 20.27 4.93
C TYR A 297 0.18 20.29 4.13
N PRO A 298 0.24 20.11 2.80
CA PRO A 298 -0.97 20.05 1.97
C PRO A 298 -1.85 18.82 2.27
N GLN A 299 -1.37 17.87 3.05
CA GLN A 299 -2.10 16.69 3.51
C GLN A 299 -2.74 16.85 4.88
N THR A 300 -2.66 18.04 5.51
CA THR A 300 -3.29 18.28 6.81
C THR A 300 -4.79 18.05 6.74
N ASP A 301 -5.29 17.25 7.67
CA ASP A 301 -6.63 16.70 7.63
C ASP A 301 -7.55 17.24 8.73
N CYS A 302 -8.84 16.99 8.55
CA CYS A 302 -9.85 17.11 9.58
C CYS A 302 -10.76 15.87 9.53
N SER A 303 -11.38 15.52 10.65
CA SER A 303 -12.26 14.36 10.76
C SER A 303 -13.40 14.64 11.73
N PHE A 304 -14.60 14.15 11.43
CA PHE A 304 -15.71 14.16 12.36
C PHE A 304 -15.60 13.01 13.37
N SER A 305 -16.16 13.23 14.56
CA SER A 305 -16.44 12.12 15.49
C SER A 305 -17.55 11.22 14.93
N PRO A 306 -17.64 9.95 15.33
CA PRO A 306 -18.68 9.04 14.84
C PRO A 306 -20.12 9.51 15.06
N ASN A 307 -20.37 10.27 16.12
CA ASN A 307 -21.67 10.86 16.45
C ASN A 307 -21.88 12.28 15.90
N ASP A 308 -20.98 12.80 15.06
CA ASP A 308 -20.99 14.16 14.50
C ASP A 308 -21.01 15.30 15.55
N GLN A 309 -20.68 15.02 16.81
CA GLN A 309 -20.65 16.05 17.87
C GLN A 309 -19.34 16.86 17.87
N TYR A 310 -18.24 16.24 17.47
CA TYR A 310 -16.91 16.85 17.48
C TYR A 310 -16.28 16.88 16.08
N LEU A 311 -15.51 17.91 15.85
CA LEU A 311 -14.67 18.05 14.66
C LEU A 311 -13.21 18.15 15.10
N LEU A 312 -12.39 17.22 14.63
CA LEU A 312 -10.97 17.17 14.89
C LEU A 312 -10.20 17.81 13.75
N THR A 313 -9.11 18.49 14.05
CA THR A 313 -8.19 18.98 13.03
C THR A 313 -6.76 18.95 13.50
N ALA A 314 -5.86 18.57 12.59
CA ALA A 314 -4.43 18.70 12.79
C ALA A 314 -3.97 20.13 12.58
N VAL A 315 -3.02 20.58 13.38
CA VAL A 315 -2.39 21.91 13.27
C VAL A 315 -0.88 21.72 13.24
N SER A 316 -0.24 22.38 12.30
CA SER A 316 1.21 22.35 12.16
C SER A 316 1.87 23.38 13.09
N CYS A 317 3.11 23.10 13.48
CA CYS A 317 3.98 24.04 14.17
C CYS A 317 4.33 25.23 13.27
N ASP A 318 4.21 26.47 13.77
CA ASP A 318 4.57 27.68 13.03
C ASP A 318 5.96 28.19 13.44
N GLU A 319 6.96 27.80 12.68
CA GLU A 319 8.36 28.20 12.91
C GLU A 319 8.63 29.70 12.60
N ARG A 320 7.64 30.45 12.11
CA ARG A 320 7.84 31.84 11.62
C ARG A 320 7.59 32.90 12.68
N THR A 321 6.74 32.61 13.65
CA THR A 321 6.19 33.62 14.55
C THR A 321 7.12 34.01 15.69
N ASN A 322 8.04 33.14 16.13
CA ASN A 322 8.94 33.50 17.22
C ASN A 322 10.26 32.75 17.19
N ARG A 323 11.29 33.35 16.66
CA ARG A 323 12.68 32.84 16.83
C ARG A 323 13.15 32.78 18.30
N ASN A 324 12.35 33.29 19.24
CA ASN A 324 12.71 33.45 20.65
C ASN A 324 11.83 32.65 21.63
N SER A 325 10.79 31.92 21.19
CA SER A 325 9.97 31.07 22.06
C SER A 325 10.22 29.60 21.73
N ASN A 326 10.80 28.88 22.70
CA ASN A 326 11.07 27.44 22.65
C ASN A 326 9.80 26.56 22.73
N GLU A 327 8.62 27.10 22.42
CA GLU A 327 7.33 26.47 22.77
C GLU A 327 6.42 26.15 21.58
N GLU A 328 6.94 26.16 20.37
CA GLU A 328 6.09 25.87 19.21
C GLU A 328 5.86 24.37 19.07
N LYS A 329 4.64 23.97 19.33
CA LYS A 329 4.19 22.58 19.24
C LYS A 329 3.11 22.44 18.17
N GLY A 330 3.10 21.34 17.47
CA GLY A 330 1.94 20.97 16.66
C GLY A 330 0.82 20.46 17.55
N LEU A 331 -0.40 20.71 17.12
CA LEU A 331 -1.60 20.51 17.95
C LEU A 331 -2.60 19.60 17.24
N ILE A 332 -3.44 18.95 18.03
CA ILE A 332 -4.67 18.32 17.55
C ILE A 332 -5.80 18.99 18.30
N ASN A 333 -6.63 19.75 17.60
CA ASN A 333 -7.71 20.50 18.18
C ASN A 333 -9.05 19.78 18.01
N PHE A 334 -9.85 19.80 19.05
CA PHE A 334 -11.21 19.26 19.11
C PHE A 334 -12.21 20.39 19.26
N TYR A 335 -13.09 20.54 18.29
CA TYR A 335 -14.13 21.58 18.29
C TYR A 335 -15.51 20.92 18.44
N SER A 336 -16.41 21.55 19.22
CA SER A 336 -17.83 21.22 19.16
C SER A 336 -18.39 21.58 17.79
N VAL A 337 -19.22 20.72 17.21
CA VAL A 337 -19.84 20.99 15.91
C VAL A 337 -20.93 22.04 16.04
N ASN A 338 -21.64 22.10 17.19
CA ASN A 338 -22.75 23.02 17.44
C ASN A 338 -22.28 24.46 17.66
N ASP A 339 -21.39 24.66 18.61
CA ASP A 339 -20.94 26.00 19.06
C ASP A 339 -19.62 26.41 18.42
N PHE A 340 -18.91 25.47 17.84
CA PHE A 340 -17.59 25.62 17.25
C PHE A 340 -16.55 26.15 18.24
N GLU A 341 -16.72 25.81 19.52
CA GLU A 341 -15.76 26.11 20.57
C GLU A 341 -14.70 25.03 20.70
N LEU A 342 -13.50 25.44 21.13
CA LEU A 342 -12.41 24.51 21.40
C LEU A 342 -12.67 23.81 22.73
N ILE A 343 -12.88 22.49 22.68
CA ILE A 343 -13.16 21.66 23.86
C ILE A 343 -11.88 21.13 24.44
N HIS A 344 -11.02 20.58 23.60
CA HIS A 344 -9.78 19.95 24.01
C HIS A 344 -8.68 20.15 22.99
N GLN A 345 -7.44 20.10 23.48
CA GLN A 345 -6.25 20.26 22.65
C GLN A 345 -5.18 19.27 23.11
N ILE A 346 -4.67 18.49 22.17
CA ILE A 346 -3.55 17.58 22.43
C ILE A 346 -2.30 18.21 21.81
N GLU A 347 -1.27 18.35 22.62
CA GLU A 347 0.02 18.89 22.21
C GLU A 347 0.95 17.75 21.76
N ASN A 348 1.71 18.02 20.71
CA ASN A 348 2.82 17.17 20.30
C ASN A 348 4.11 17.59 21.03
N GLU A 349 5.17 16.82 20.78
CA GLU A 349 6.52 17.22 21.16
C GLU A 349 6.92 18.55 20.50
N GLN A 350 7.95 19.17 21.02
CA GLN A 350 8.50 20.43 20.49
C GLN A 350 8.89 20.27 19.02
N SER A 351 8.54 21.26 18.21
CA SER A 351 8.85 21.32 16.77
C SER A 351 8.24 20.20 15.91
N VAL A 352 7.29 19.42 16.46
CA VAL A 352 6.62 18.33 15.75
C VAL A 352 5.23 18.74 15.33
N SER A 353 4.97 18.77 14.03
CA SER A 353 3.64 19.12 13.46
C SER A 353 2.74 17.89 13.38
N SER A 354 1.44 18.04 13.67
CA SER A 354 0.41 17.07 13.32
C SER A 354 0.03 17.21 11.84
N ILE A 355 -0.14 16.08 11.15
CA ILE A 355 -0.46 16.06 9.71
C ILE A 355 -1.83 15.44 9.47
N ARG A 356 -2.01 14.15 9.81
CA ARG A 356 -3.27 13.44 9.65
C ARG A 356 -3.91 13.16 10.98
N VAL A 357 -5.23 13.21 11.02
CA VAL A 357 -6.03 12.84 12.18
C VAL A 357 -7.25 12.07 11.70
N MET A 358 -7.54 10.93 12.31
CA MET A 358 -8.74 10.16 12.04
C MET A 358 -9.33 9.62 13.34
N TRP A 359 -10.65 9.56 13.41
CA TRP A 359 -11.39 8.90 14.49
C TRP A 359 -12.13 7.70 13.91
N HIS A 360 -11.79 6.51 14.36
CA HIS A 360 -12.42 5.30 13.83
C HIS A 360 -13.69 4.94 14.59
N PRO A 361 -14.84 4.80 13.91
CA PRO A 361 -16.13 4.64 14.57
C PRO A 361 -16.25 3.33 15.39
N LYS A 362 -15.85 2.20 14.82
CA LYS A 362 -15.99 0.90 15.52
C LYS A 362 -15.01 0.71 16.68
N LEU A 363 -13.81 1.26 16.59
CA LEU A 363 -12.79 1.14 17.63
C LEU A 363 -12.95 2.17 18.72
N ASN A 364 -13.56 3.31 18.42
CA ASN A 364 -13.55 4.52 19.24
C ASN A 364 -12.11 4.89 19.65
N GLN A 365 -11.23 5.00 18.67
CA GLN A 365 -9.82 5.35 18.85
C GLN A 365 -9.45 6.46 17.88
N ILE A 366 -8.60 7.37 18.35
CA ILE A 366 -8.10 8.51 17.56
C ILE A 366 -6.66 8.21 17.16
N ILE A 367 -6.37 8.38 15.88
CA ILE A 367 -5.05 8.12 15.32
C ILE A 367 -4.55 9.39 14.67
N SER A 368 -3.33 9.78 14.98
CA SER A 368 -2.68 10.93 14.36
C SER A 368 -1.31 10.57 13.80
N SER A 369 -0.91 11.24 12.74
CA SER A 369 0.44 11.17 12.22
C SER A 369 1.17 12.48 12.39
N SER A 370 2.48 12.38 12.59
CA SER A 370 3.35 13.51 12.91
C SER A 370 4.46 13.68 11.89
N SER A 371 5.07 14.86 11.90
CA SER A 371 6.19 15.21 11.01
C SER A 371 7.48 14.49 11.35
N ASN A 372 7.65 13.98 12.57
CA ASN A 372 8.80 13.17 13.00
C ASN A 372 8.72 11.70 12.57
N GLY A 373 7.62 11.30 11.87
CA GLY A 373 7.40 9.92 11.46
C GLY A 373 6.85 9.00 12.56
N VAL A 374 6.28 9.57 13.61
CA VAL A 374 5.58 8.82 14.66
C VAL A 374 4.08 8.89 14.39
N VAL A 375 3.41 7.77 14.50
CA VAL A 375 1.95 7.67 14.50
C VAL A 375 1.50 7.44 15.94
N ARG A 376 0.68 8.36 16.46
CA ARG A 376 0.16 8.31 17.82
C ARG A 376 -1.27 7.80 17.79
N MET A 377 -1.57 6.87 18.67
CA MET A 377 -2.91 6.30 18.84
C MET A 377 -3.41 6.58 20.25
N PHE A 378 -4.53 7.25 20.34
CA PHE A 378 -5.21 7.56 21.60
C PHE A 378 -6.38 6.62 21.79
N TYR A 379 -6.52 6.07 22.98
CA TYR A 379 -7.58 5.13 23.32
C TYR A 379 -7.97 5.22 24.78
N ASP A 380 -9.14 4.70 25.09
CA ASP A 380 -9.66 4.55 26.45
C ASP A 380 -9.83 3.05 26.76
N LEU A 381 -9.57 2.66 28.01
CA LEU A 381 -9.67 1.26 28.42
C LEU A 381 -11.12 0.76 28.45
N ASP A 382 -12.04 1.65 28.86
CA ASP A 382 -13.44 1.29 29.10
C ASP A 382 -14.32 1.47 27.84
N ARG A 383 -13.98 2.44 26.98
CA ARG A 383 -14.82 2.88 25.86
C ARG A 383 -14.31 2.48 24.50
N SER A 384 -13.01 2.20 24.38
CA SER A 384 -12.42 1.74 23.11
C SER A 384 -12.54 0.24 22.98
N ASN A 385 -12.78 -0.23 21.76
CA ASN A 385 -12.87 -1.64 21.45
C ASN A 385 -11.67 -2.10 20.64
N ARG A 386 -11.06 -3.26 20.98
CA ARG A 386 -10.01 -3.87 20.15
C ARG A 386 -8.85 -2.90 19.82
N GLY A 387 -8.34 -2.94 18.57
CA GLY A 387 -7.29 -2.02 18.11
C GLY A 387 -6.08 -1.97 19.05
N ALA A 388 -5.76 -0.78 19.54
CA ALA A 388 -4.65 -0.53 20.48
C ALA A 388 -4.71 -1.39 21.76
N LEU A 389 -5.92 -1.71 22.25
CA LEU A 389 -6.09 -2.56 23.44
C LEU A 389 -5.50 -3.96 23.24
N LEU A 390 -5.55 -4.51 22.03
CA LEU A 390 -5.05 -5.86 21.77
C LEU A 390 -3.52 -5.95 21.89
N CYS A 391 -2.80 -4.90 21.59
CA CYS A 391 -1.34 -4.88 21.65
C CYS A 391 -0.79 -4.39 22.98
N SER A 392 -1.50 -3.52 23.70
CA SER A 392 -1.03 -2.93 24.98
C SER A 392 -0.82 -3.95 26.08
N TYR A 393 -1.66 -4.99 26.17
CA TYR A 393 -1.59 -6.03 27.20
C TYR A 393 -0.65 -7.20 26.85
N ARG A 394 -0.16 -7.31 25.61
CA ARG A 394 0.67 -8.43 25.21
C ARG A 394 2.11 -8.24 25.64
N LYS A 395 2.64 -9.24 26.35
CA LYS A 395 4.08 -9.29 26.68
C LYS A 395 4.89 -9.42 25.40
N LYS A 396 6.04 -8.75 25.36
CA LYS A 396 7.02 -8.89 24.28
C LYS A 396 7.33 -10.36 24.07
N ARG A 397 7.02 -10.88 22.89
CA ARG A 397 7.44 -12.23 22.51
C ARG A 397 8.96 -12.26 22.57
N LYS A 398 9.52 -13.15 23.37
CA LYS A 398 10.94 -13.47 23.24
C LYS A 398 11.10 -14.01 21.81
N ARG A 399 11.56 -13.17 20.89
CA ARG A 399 12.08 -13.66 19.61
C ARG A 399 13.12 -14.69 20.01
N ASN A 400 12.92 -15.95 19.66
CA ASN A 400 13.99 -16.91 19.79
C ASN A 400 15.11 -16.35 18.94
N GLU A 401 16.16 -15.86 19.57
CA GLU A 401 17.37 -15.35 18.90
C GLU A 401 17.93 -16.37 17.91
N PHE A 402 17.59 -17.65 18.10
CA PHE A 402 17.84 -18.72 17.15
C PHE A 402 17.24 -18.49 15.74
N PHE A 403 16.10 -17.80 15.59
CA PHE A 403 15.56 -17.49 14.27
C PHE A 403 16.25 -16.29 13.60
N THR A 404 16.76 -15.35 14.38
CA THR A 404 17.54 -14.22 13.86
C THR A 404 19.01 -14.59 13.65
N MET A 405 19.52 -15.60 14.33
CA MET A 405 20.84 -16.18 14.11
C MET A 405 20.85 -17.33 13.08
N ALA A 406 19.74 -17.64 12.45
CA ALA A 406 19.75 -18.41 11.21
C ALA A 406 20.32 -17.58 10.04
N LYS A 407 21.47 -16.93 10.25
CA LYS A 407 22.45 -16.87 9.18
C LYS A 407 22.49 -18.26 8.59
N PRO A 408 22.49 -18.40 7.25
CA PRO A 408 22.54 -19.71 6.63
C PRO A 408 23.69 -20.45 7.28
N THR A 409 23.36 -21.28 8.24
CA THR A 409 24.32 -22.18 8.87
C THR A 409 24.91 -22.94 7.72
N ILE A 410 26.19 -22.92 7.59
CA ILE A 410 26.89 -23.76 6.63
C ILE A 410 26.54 -25.19 7.05
N ILE A 411 25.43 -25.69 6.47
CA ILE A 411 24.98 -27.04 6.74
C ILE A 411 25.95 -27.92 5.97
N THR A 412 26.80 -28.59 6.72
CA THR A 412 27.72 -29.55 6.09
C THR A 412 26.90 -30.55 5.27
N PRO A 413 27.35 -30.92 4.05
CA PRO A 413 26.60 -31.80 3.17
C PRO A 413 26.15 -33.09 3.84
N HIS A 414 26.88 -33.58 4.83
CA HIS A 414 26.55 -34.82 5.58
C HIS A 414 25.45 -34.65 6.63
N ALA A 415 25.12 -33.41 7.06
CA ALA A 415 24.08 -33.14 8.06
C ALA A 415 22.68 -33.04 7.44
N LEU A 416 22.53 -32.92 6.11
CA LEU A 416 21.26 -32.83 5.43
C LEU A 416 20.71 -34.21 5.08
N PRO A 417 19.48 -34.55 5.52
CA PRO A 417 18.80 -35.79 5.11
C PRO A 417 18.65 -35.89 3.58
N LEU A 418 18.64 -34.75 2.88
CA LEU A 418 18.58 -34.63 1.43
C LEU A 418 19.79 -35.21 0.70
N PHE A 419 20.92 -35.38 1.38
CA PHE A 419 22.12 -36.02 0.83
C PHE A 419 22.11 -37.53 0.91
N LYS A 420 21.10 -38.17 1.52
CA LYS A 420 20.88 -39.60 1.31
C LYS A 420 20.61 -39.79 -0.18
N GLN A 421 21.58 -40.34 -0.87
CA GLN A 421 21.39 -40.71 -2.26
C GLN A 421 20.22 -41.68 -2.31
N GLU A 422 19.08 -41.23 -2.81
CA GLU A 422 18.03 -42.15 -3.22
C GLU A 422 18.67 -43.07 -4.29
N LYS A 423 18.80 -44.36 -3.98
CA LYS A 423 19.27 -45.37 -4.92
C LYS A 423 18.23 -45.60 -6.02
N ARG A 424 17.91 -44.55 -6.77
CA ARG A 424 17.10 -44.66 -7.99
C ARG A 424 18.03 -45.00 -9.15
N LYS A 425 18.16 -46.28 -9.44
CA LYS A 425 18.87 -46.79 -10.62
C LYS A 425 18.39 -46.17 -11.95
N SER A 426 17.30 -45.45 -11.94
CA SER A 426 16.61 -44.95 -13.12
C SER A 426 16.88 -43.48 -13.47
N HIS A 427 17.43 -42.65 -12.56
CA HIS A 427 17.55 -41.21 -12.80
C HIS A 427 18.52 -40.85 -13.94
N TYR A 428 19.66 -41.54 -14.02
CA TYR A 428 20.64 -41.33 -15.09
C TYR A 428 20.08 -41.74 -16.45
N VAL A 429 19.43 -42.89 -16.49
CA VAL A 429 18.80 -43.39 -17.72
C VAL A 429 17.62 -42.51 -18.13
N GLN A 430 16.87 -42.00 -17.18
CA GLN A 430 15.75 -41.11 -17.45
C GLN A 430 16.24 -39.73 -17.93
N MET A 431 17.36 -39.25 -17.40
CA MET A 431 18.00 -38.02 -17.84
C MET A 431 18.54 -38.11 -19.26
N LEU A 432 19.15 -39.27 -19.61
CA LEU A 432 19.58 -39.52 -20.99
C LEU A 432 18.40 -39.63 -21.97
N LYS A 433 17.29 -40.25 -21.55
CA LYS A 433 16.06 -40.26 -22.35
C LYS A 433 15.48 -38.89 -22.55
N ASN A 434 15.41 -38.06 -21.48
CA ASN A 434 14.92 -36.69 -21.56
C ASN A 434 15.78 -35.79 -22.45
N ARG A 435 17.10 -36.01 -22.49
CA ARG A 435 18.01 -35.32 -23.40
C ARG A 435 17.80 -35.69 -24.88
N LYS A 436 17.35 -36.90 -25.14
CA LYS A 436 17.04 -37.37 -26.51
C LYS A 436 15.63 -37.02 -26.97
N ASP A 437 14.76 -36.63 -26.05
CA ASP A 437 13.38 -36.25 -26.33
C ASP A 437 13.32 -34.80 -26.79
N PRO A 438 12.94 -34.49 -28.06
CA PRO A 438 12.94 -33.13 -28.59
C PRO A 438 11.99 -32.21 -27.83
N ILE A 439 10.89 -32.68 -27.29
CA ILE A 439 9.92 -31.88 -26.55
C ILE A 439 10.47 -31.49 -25.17
N LYS A 440 11.09 -32.43 -24.47
CA LYS A 440 11.64 -32.18 -23.12
C LYS A 440 12.96 -31.43 -23.15
N SER A 441 13.71 -31.55 -24.22
CA SER A 441 14.98 -30.85 -24.41
C SER A 441 14.84 -29.42 -24.89
N HIS A 442 13.63 -28.95 -25.24
CA HIS A 442 13.36 -27.54 -25.57
C HIS A 442 13.52 -26.59 -24.37
N ARG A 443 13.48 -27.12 -23.15
CA ARG A 443 13.74 -26.29 -21.96
C ARG A 443 15.23 -26.23 -21.73
N PRO A 444 15.83 -25.02 -21.62
CA PRO A 444 17.21 -24.90 -21.19
C PRO A 444 17.39 -25.55 -19.83
N ASP A 445 18.53 -26.20 -19.62
CA ASP A 445 18.89 -26.74 -18.31
C ASP A 445 18.81 -25.62 -17.26
N LEU A 446 18.31 -25.96 -16.06
CA LEU A 446 18.23 -25.01 -14.98
C LEU A 446 19.62 -24.42 -14.71
N PRO A 447 19.73 -23.10 -14.47
CA PRO A 447 21.00 -22.47 -14.17
C PRO A 447 21.65 -23.13 -12.96
N VAL A 448 22.98 -23.24 -13.00
CA VAL A 448 23.79 -23.95 -11.99
C VAL A 448 23.75 -23.25 -10.60
N VAL A 449 22.94 -22.21 -10.44
CA VAL A 449 22.90 -21.29 -9.27
C VAL A 449 21.86 -21.69 -8.22
N GLY A 450 21.21 -22.80 -8.31
CA GLY A 450 20.19 -23.18 -7.34
C GLY A 450 20.32 -24.61 -6.82
N PRO A 451 19.77 -24.92 -5.63
CA PRO A 451 19.70 -26.28 -5.14
C PRO A 451 18.77 -27.12 -6.01
N GLY A 452 19.27 -28.23 -6.53
CA GLY A 452 18.50 -29.20 -7.27
C GLY A 452 17.74 -30.16 -6.36
N SER A 453 16.87 -30.96 -6.95
CA SER A 453 16.15 -32.05 -6.25
C SER A 453 17.11 -33.07 -5.67
N GLY A 454 16.93 -33.44 -4.40
CA GLY A 454 17.73 -34.49 -3.73
C GLY A 454 19.13 -34.03 -3.25
N GLY A 455 19.32 -32.73 -2.97
CA GLY A 455 20.59 -32.17 -2.48
C GLY A 455 21.68 -32.03 -3.54
N ARG A 456 21.32 -32.18 -4.81
CA ARG A 456 22.20 -31.92 -5.96
C ARG A 456 21.91 -30.55 -6.54
N ILE A 457 22.94 -29.90 -7.04
CA ILE A 457 22.82 -28.57 -7.63
C ILE A 457 22.64 -28.73 -9.12
N ALA A 458 21.51 -28.20 -9.62
CA ALA A 458 21.10 -28.25 -11.01
C ALA A 458 21.04 -29.68 -11.61
N VAL A 459 20.88 -29.76 -12.89
CA VAL A 459 20.73 -31.02 -13.65
C VAL A 459 22.02 -31.84 -13.71
N SER A 460 23.17 -31.23 -13.44
CA SER A 460 24.49 -31.90 -13.51
C SER A 460 24.72 -32.92 -12.39
N GLY A 461 23.86 -33.00 -11.39
CA GLY A 461 23.94 -33.99 -10.33
C GLY A 461 25.14 -33.85 -9.39
N LYS A 462 25.82 -32.74 -9.39
CA LYS A 462 26.96 -32.48 -8.52
C LYS A 462 26.50 -32.19 -7.10
N THR A 463 27.36 -32.49 -6.13
CA THR A 463 27.09 -32.22 -4.72
C THR A 463 27.27 -30.75 -4.42
N PHE A 464 26.65 -30.28 -3.33
CA PHE A 464 26.77 -28.90 -2.86
C PHE A 464 28.25 -28.50 -2.64
N ALA A 465 29.09 -29.42 -2.13
CA ALA A 465 30.51 -29.18 -1.95
C ALA A 465 31.24 -28.90 -3.27
N SER A 466 30.93 -29.65 -4.34
CA SER A 466 31.52 -29.40 -5.65
C SER A 466 31.03 -28.12 -6.31
N PHE A 467 29.83 -27.65 -5.97
CA PHE A 467 29.32 -26.35 -6.41
C PHE A 467 30.04 -25.21 -5.72
N ILE A 468 30.25 -25.28 -4.41
CA ILE A 468 31.02 -24.28 -3.65
C ILE A 468 32.44 -24.23 -4.17
N ALA A 469 33.12 -25.37 -4.35
CA ALA A 469 34.47 -25.40 -4.88
C ALA A 469 34.59 -24.77 -6.27
N LYS A 470 33.61 -25.03 -7.18
CA LYS A 470 33.61 -24.44 -8.52
C LYS A 470 33.24 -22.97 -8.58
N ASN A 471 32.28 -22.55 -7.79
CA ASN A 471 31.72 -21.19 -7.92
C ASN A 471 32.28 -20.19 -6.92
N ILE A 472 32.76 -20.62 -5.77
CA ILE A 472 33.28 -19.75 -4.71
C ILE A 472 34.80 -19.82 -4.61
N GLY A 473 35.38 -21.02 -4.79
CA GLY A 473 36.81 -21.24 -4.58
C GLY A 473 37.69 -21.08 -5.81
N VAL A 474 37.17 -21.31 -7.00
CA VAL A 474 37.99 -21.47 -8.23
C VAL A 474 37.74 -20.37 -9.28
N ARG A 475 36.60 -19.67 -9.22
CA ARG A 475 36.33 -18.60 -10.18
C ARG A 475 37.02 -17.31 -9.75
N ALA A 476 37.87 -16.78 -10.62
CA ALA A 476 38.31 -15.40 -10.53
C ALA A 476 37.07 -14.49 -10.43
N LYS A 477 37.07 -13.56 -9.49
CA LYS A 477 36.03 -12.52 -9.41
C LYS A 477 36.01 -11.77 -10.73
N ILE A 478 34.85 -11.59 -11.30
CA ILE A 478 34.67 -10.70 -12.44
C ILE A 478 34.89 -9.30 -11.89
N ASP A 479 35.87 -8.60 -12.45
CA ASP A 479 36.15 -7.22 -12.09
C ASP A 479 35.02 -6.36 -12.66
N ASP A 480 34.37 -5.57 -11.82
CA ASP A 480 33.22 -4.71 -12.21
C ASP A 480 33.63 -3.62 -13.24
N ASN A 481 34.91 -3.44 -13.51
CA ASN A 481 35.43 -2.49 -14.49
C ASN A 481 35.80 -3.13 -15.84
N GLU A 482 35.65 -4.45 -15.99
CA GLU A 482 35.89 -5.12 -17.29
C GLU A 482 34.71 -4.87 -18.25
N ASP A 483 35.00 -4.62 -19.51
CA ASP A 483 33.95 -4.52 -20.55
C ASP A 483 33.16 -5.85 -20.59
N PRO A 484 31.82 -5.81 -20.48
CA PRO A 484 30.96 -7.00 -20.50
C PRO A 484 31.22 -7.91 -21.72
N ARG A 485 31.65 -7.34 -22.84
CA ARG A 485 31.98 -8.08 -24.04
C ARG A 485 33.24 -8.90 -23.89
N GLU A 486 34.30 -8.33 -23.31
CA GLU A 486 35.56 -9.03 -23.06
C GLU A 486 35.41 -10.13 -22.01
N ALA A 487 34.60 -9.87 -20.97
CA ALA A 487 34.26 -10.86 -19.96
C ALA A 487 33.51 -12.07 -20.55
N LEU A 488 32.61 -11.84 -21.52
CA LEU A 488 31.91 -12.93 -22.24
C LEU A 488 32.84 -13.70 -23.16
N ILE A 489 33.75 -13.05 -23.87
CA ILE A 489 34.72 -13.68 -24.78
C ILE A 489 35.70 -14.57 -24.01
N LYS A 490 36.07 -14.18 -22.81
CA LYS A 490 36.97 -14.95 -21.92
C LYS A 490 36.43 -16.37 -21.63
N TYR A 491 35.10 -16.51 -21.54
CA TYR A 491 34.45 -17.79 -21.28
C TYR A 491 33.90 -18.47 -22.55
N SER A 492 34.08 -17.91 -23.73
CA SER A 492 33.55 -18.47 -24.97
C SER A 492 34.08 -19.88 -25.25
N LYS A 493 35.38 -20.11 -25.03
CA LYS A 493 36.02 -21.44 -25.21
C LYS A 493 35.46 -22.49 -24.23
N GLU A 494 35.26 -22.10 -22.96
CA GLU A 494 34.65 -23.00 -21.96
C GLU A 494 33.18 -23.30 -22.30
N ALA A 495 32.46 -22.34 -22.87
CA ALA A 495 31.08 -22.50 -23.28
C ALA A 495 30.95 -23.41 -24.51
N GLU A 496 31.93 -23.39 -25.42
CA GLU A 496 31.99 -24.31 -26.59
C GLU A 496 32.33 -25.74 -26.18
N GLU A 497 33.30 -25.91 -25.26
CA GLU A 497 33.71 -27.24 -24.80
C GLU A 497 32.66 -27.94 -23.96
N ASN A 498 31.90 -27.20 -23.14
CA ASN A 498 30.90 -27.76 -22.21
C ASN A 498 29.57 -26.96 -22.27
N PRO A 499 28.77 -27.05 -23.32
CA PRO A 499 27.49 -26.37 -23.42
C PRO A 499 26.45 -27.00 -22.50
N TYR A 500 26.34 -26.52 -21.26
CA TYR A 500 25.38 -27.03 -20.28
C TYR A 500 23.92 -26.84 -20.66
N TRP A 501 23.64 -25.82 -21.45
CA TRP A 501 22.29 -25.39 -21.84
C TRP A 501 21.82 -26.00 -23.16
N VAL A 502 22.72 -26.55 -23.97
CA VAL A 502 22.37 -27.14 -25.26
C VAL A 502 22.37 -28.66 -25.14
N THR A 503 21.17 -29.25 -25.17
CA THR A 503 21.03 -30.70 -25.27
C THR A 503 21.22 -31.15 -26.72
N PRO A 504 21.71 -32.37 -26.97
CA PRO A 504 21.85 -32.87 -28.36
C PRO A 504 20.56 -32.79 -29.19
N ALA A 505 19.40 -33.05 -28.57
CA ALA A 505 18.12 -32.98 -29.25
C ALA A 505 17.72 -31.51 -29.55
N TYR A 506 18.01 -30.58 -28.67
CA TYR A 506 17.75 -29.16 -28.89
C TYR A 506 18.58 -28.61 -30.05
N LYS A 507 19.86 -28.97 -30.10
CA LYS A 507 20.74 -28.58 -31.17
C LYS A 507 20.27 -29.07 -32.56
N ASN A 508 19.72 -30.28 -32.64
CA ASN A 508 19.21 -30.87 -33.87
C ASN A 508 17.84 -30.32 -34.30
N THR A 509 17.08 -29.70 -33.39
CA THR A 509 15.74 -29.16 -33.68
C THR A 509 15.73 -27.64 -33.87
N GLN A 510 16.86 -26.95 -33.74
CA GLN A 510 16.95 -25.52 -33.98
C GLN A 510 16.72 -25.22 -35.48
N PRO A 511 15.89 -24.23 -35.80
CA PRO A 511 15.75 -23.81 -37.20
C PRO A 511 17.07 -23.20 -37.69
N VAL A 512 17.49 -23.62 -38.85
CA VAL A 512 18.66 -23.03 -39.50
C VAL A 512 18.30 -21.60 -39.92
N PRO A 513 19.08 -20.58 -39.56
CA PRO A 513 18.83 -19.19 -39.97
C PRO A 513 18.87 -19.10 -41.51
N ILE A 514 17.89 -18.44 -42.11
CA ILE A 514 17.74 -18.30 -43.56
C ILE A 514 18.99 -17.63 -44.22
N PHE A 515 19.73 -16.84 -43.44
CA PHE A 515 20.93 -16.12 -43.89
C PHE A 515 22.23 -16.68 -43.29
N ALA A 516 22.21 -17.89 -42.75
CA ALA A 516 23.45 -18.53 -42.31
C ALA A 516 24.23 -18.95 -43.58
N GLU A 517 25.50 -18.52 -43.66
CA GLU A 517 26.42 -19.07 -44.63
C GLU A 517 26.48 -20.58 -44.47
N THR A 518 26.17 -21.32 -45.52
CA THR A 518 26.31 -22.78 -45.54
C THR A 518 27.80 -23.09 -45.35
N GLU A 519 28.16 -23.66 -44.19
CA GLU A 519 29.49 -24.23 -44.03
C GLU A 519 29.72 -25.25 -45.18
N PRO A 520 30.91 -25.24 -45.77
CA PRO A 520 31.22 -26.19 -46.87
C PRO A 520 31.03 -27.61 -46.31
N GLU A 521 30.33 -28.45 -47.10
CA GLU A 521 30.04 -29.85 -46.78
C GLU A 521 31.34 -30.53 -46.34
N LYS A 522 31.47 -30.78 -45.04
CA LYS A 522 32.54 -31.63 -44.49
C LYS A 522 32.18 -33.06 -44.89
N ASN A 523 33.09 -33.68 -45.61
CA ASN A 523 32.96 -35.04 -46.06
C ASN A 523 32.47 -35.97 -44.94
N ASP A 524 31.46 -36.81 -45.22
CA ASP A 524 30.80 -37.73 -44.30
C ASP A 524 31.78 -38.68 -43.56
N GLU A 525 33.00 -38.84 -44.02
CA GLU A 525 34.06 -39.60 -43.36
C GLU A 525 34.60 -38.98 -42.06
N ASP A 526 34.59 -37.63 -41.97
CA ASP A 526 35.05 -36.90 -40.77
C ASP A 526 34.00 -36.92 -39.66
N GLU A 527 32.71 -36.98 -39.99
CA GLU A 527 31.63 -37.12 -39.02
C GLU A 527 31.55 -38.54 -38.42
N ALA A 528 31.85 -39.56 -39.22
CA ALA A 528 31.89 -40.94 -38.79
C ALA A 528 33.03 -41.21 -37.78
N ASN A 529 34.17 -40.56 -37.98
CA ASN A 529 35.31 -40.61 -37.07
C ASN A 529 35.13 -39.82 -35.76
N LYS A 530 34.41 -38.69 -35.79
CA LYS A 530 34.04 -37.94 -34.58
C LYS A 530 33.02 -38.70 -33.71
N LYS A 531 32.10 -39.41 -34.32
CA LYS A 531 31.10 -40.23 -33.61
C LYS A 531 31.73 -41.47 -32.90
N ARG A 532 32.85 -41.96 -33.35
CA ARG A 532 33.59 -43.06 -32.72
C ARG A 532 34.46 -42.65 -31.52
N LYS A 533 34.85 -41.40 -31.43
CA LYS A 533 35.71 -40.90 -30.32
C LYS A 533 34.94 -40.42 -29.08
N HIS A 534 33.64 -40.39 -29.08
CA HIS A 534 32.81 -39.88 -27.97
C HIS A 534 31.94 -40.95 -27.32
N ILE A 535 32.43 -42.14 -27.16
CA ILE A 535 31.86 -43.13 -26.23
C ILE A 535 32.79 -43.19 -25.02
N PRO A 536 32.51 -42.46 -23.92
CA PRO A 536 33.24 -42.71 -22.68
C PRO A 536 32.72 -44.00 -22.07
N ILE A 537 33.60 -44.89 -21.77
CA ILE A 537 33.45 -46.11 -20.98
C ILE A 537 32.89 -45.80 -19.58
#